data_3a72836c1d36a4e1ba9a9ec620440794
#
_entry.id   3a72836c1d36a4e1ba9a9ec620440794
#
_cell.length_a   1.000
_cell.length_b   1.000
_cell.length_c   1.000
_cell.angle_alpha   90.00
_cell.angle_beta   90.00
_cell.angle_gamma   90.00
#
_symmetry.space_group_name_H-M   'P 1'
#
loop_
_entity.id
_entity.type
_entity.pdbx_description
1 polymer ?
#
loop_
_entity_poly.entity_id
_entity_poly.type
_entity_poly.pdbx_seq_one_letter_code
_entity_poly.pdbx_strand_id
1 'polypeptide(L)'
;TKYVSAPANAKKMRVNLETKLQMMEEYANTCEINQPEWHDKKIGVVTSGRAYQYAKETFGENASYLKLGMTFPLPTKLIEDFCAQVEKVYVIEEMDPYLQEFLQIHGIECVGKPVIPTFDELNTDIVREALTGEVPESYESELKSVVRPPSLCAGCPHRGFFQAIKKKKNLMINGDIGCYTLGANAPLN
;
A
#
# COMPACT_ATOMS: atom_id res chain seq x y z
N THR A 1 20.06 -23.75 -16.97
CA THR A 1 18.63 -23.39 -17.14
C THR A 1 17.85 -23.30 -15.83
N LYS A 2 18.53 -22.91 -14.74
CA LYS A 2 17.95 -22.82 -13.37
C LYS A 2 16.64 -21.99 -13.29
N TYR A 3 16.54 -20.97 -14.12
CA TYR A 3 15.41 -20.01 -14.09
C TYR A 3 14.43 -20.15 -15.27
N VAL A 4 14.57 -21.22 -16.06
CA VAL A 4 13.65 -21.46 -17.18
C VAL A 4 12.43 -22.21 -16.69
N SER A 5 11.26 -21.58 -16.73
CA SER A 5 9.97 -22.14 -16.29
C SER A 5 9.30 -23.02 -17.37
N ALA A 6 10.09 -23.86 -18.07
CA ALA A 6 9.49 -24.88 -18.92
C ALA A 6 8.67 -25.87 -18.07
N PRO A 7 7.60 -26.52 -18.60
CA PRO A 7 6.64 -27.30 -17.80
C PRO A 7 7.27 -28.32 -16.84
N ALA A 8 8.29 -29.05 -17.30
CA ALA A 8 8.99 -30.04 -16.48
C ALA A 8 9.76 -29.41 -15.31
N ASN A 9 10.34 -28.23 -15.50
CA ASN A 9 11.05 -27.48 -14.45
C ASN A 9 10.05 -26.77 -13.54
N ALA A 10 9.00 -26.16 -14.12
CA ALA A 10 7.98 -25.42 -13.39
C ALA A 10 7.33 -26.26 -12.30
N LYS A 11 7.03 -27.53 -12.58
CA LYS A 11 6.46 -28.46 -11.59
C LYS A 11 7.34 -28.61 -10.35
N LYS A 12 8.65 -28.77 -10.53
CA LYS A 12 9.61 -28.90 -9.40
C LYS A 12 9.78 -27.56 -8.69
N MET A 13 9.85 -26.46 -9.46
CA MET A 13 9.98 -25.12 -8.91
C MET A 13 8.75 -24.73 -8.06
N ARG A 14 7.55 -25.15 -8.45
CA ARG A 14 6.32 -24.91 -7.69
C ARG A 14 6.35 -25.58 -6.32
N VAL A 15 6.77 -26.83 -6.23
CA VAL A 15 6.89 -27.54 -4.95
C VAL A 15 7.87 -26.81 -4.01
N ASN A 16 9.03 -26.40 -4.55
CA ASN A 16 10.01 -25.65 -3.77
C ASN A 16 9.49 -24.28 -3.33
N LEU A 17 8.69 -23.63 -4.18
CA LEU A 17 8.07 -22.33 -3.86
C LEU A 17 7.09 -22.48 -2.69
N GLU A 18 6.19 -23.45 -2.73
CA GLU A 18 5.23 -23.70 -1.65
C GLU A 18 5.93 -23.97 -0.31
N THR A 19 6.98 -24.80 -0.32
CA THR A 19 7.77 -25.04 0.89
C THR A 19 8.39 -23.73 1.43
N LYS A 20 8.93 -22.90 0.53
CA LYS A 20 9.49 -21.60 0.93
C LYS A 20 8.45 -20.66 1.50
N LEU A 21 7.27 -20.60 0.90
CA LEU A 21 6.19 -19.73 1.39
C LEU A 21 5.76 -20.14 2.80
N GLN A 22 5.65 -21.45 3.08
CA GLN A 22 5.36 -21.94 4.43
C GLN A 22 6.45 -21.52 5.45
N MET A 23 7.73 -21.74 5.10
CA MET A 23 8.84 -21.31 5.96
C MET A 23 8.88 -19.80 6.18
N MET A 24 8.53 -19.03 5.15
CA MET A 24 8.46 -17.56 5.25
C MET A 24 7.30 -17.11 6.14
N GLU A 25 6.16 -17.78 6.08
CA GLU A 25 5.03 -17.49 6.96
C GLU A 25 5.36 -17.83 8.43
N GLU A 26 5.98 -18.98 8.68
CA GLU A 26 6.48 -19.34 10.02
C GLU A 26 7.44 -18.27 10.57
N TYR A 27 8.38 -17.84 9.74
CA TYR A 27 9.30 -16.74 10.09
C TYR A 27 8.55 -15.44 10.34
N ALA A 28 7.59 -15.06 9.48
CA ALA A 28 6.82 -13.84 9.61
C ALA A 28 6.03 -13.75 10.91
N ASN A 29 5.57 -14.90 11.45
CA ASN A 29 4.87 -14.96 12.74
C ASN A 29 5.74 -14.64 13.95
N THR A 30 7.07 -14.69 13.81
CA THR A 30 8.02 -14.55 14.94
C THR A 30 9.09 -13.49 14.73
N CYS A 31 9.19 -12.91 13.53
CA CYS A 31 10.23 -11.94 13.22
C CYS A 31 10.03 -10.60 13.93
N GLU A 32 11.12 -9.93 14.25
CA GLU A 32 11.12 -8.66 15.01
C GLU A 32 10.42 -7.50 14.29
N ILE A 33 10.28 -7.57 12.97
CA ILE A 33 9.62 -6.51 12.19
C ILE A 33 8.09 -6.61 12.17
N ASN A 34 7.53 -7.70 12.69
CA ASN A 34 6.10 -7.97 12.81
C ASN A 34 5.70 -8.10 14.29
N GLN A 35 6.08 -7.15 15.12
CA GLN A 35 5.78 -7.22 16.56
C GLN A 35 4.54 -6.39 16.91
N PRO A 36 3.65 -6.91 17.79
CA PRO A 36 2.58 -6.11 18.35
C PRO A 36 3.12 -5.08 19.34
N GLU A 37 2.59 -3.89 19.27
CA GLU A 37 2.80 -2.82 20.25
C GLU A 37 1.54 -2.70 21.10
N TRP A 38 1.63 -3.11 22.36
CA TRP A 38 0.50 -3.18 23.27
C TRP A 38 0.32 -1.90 24.08
N HIS A 39 -0.92 -1.36 24.05
CA HIS A 39 -1.43 -0.27 24.87
C HIS A 39 -2.86 -0.61 25.33
N ASP A 40 -3.85 0.28 25.14
CA ASP A 40 -5.24 -0.06 25.41
C ASP A 40 -5.73 -1.13 24.40
N LYS A 41 -6.42 -2.14 24.94
CA LYS A 41 -6.95 -3.27 24.18
C LYS A 41 -8.38 -3.09 23.67
N LYS A 42 -9.00 -1.93 23.90
CA LYS A 42 -10.31 -1.62 23.32
C LYS A 42 -10.23 -1.50 21.80
N ILE A 43 -9.10 -1.01 21.29
CA ILE A 43 -8.85 -0.83 19.86
C ILE A 43 -7.56 -1.54 19.50
N GLY A 44 -7.63 -2.41 18.50
CA GLY A 44 -6.47 -2.98 17.84
C GLY A 44 -6.41 -2.50 16.40
N VAL A 45 -5.24 -2.04 15.96
CA VAL A 45 -5.01 -1.59 14.60
C VAL A 45 -4.05 -2.52 13.88
N VAL A 46 -4.50 -3.17 12.82
CA VAL A 46 -3.65 -3.93 11.90
C VAL A 46 -3.30 -3.03 10.71
N THR A 47 -2.01 -2.87 10.45
CA THR A 47 -1.53 -1.88 9.47
C THR A 47 -0.14 -2.21 8.94
N SER A 48 0.28 -1.53 7.88
CA SER A 48 1.63 -1.65 7.33
C SER A 48 2.14 -0.30 6.81
N GLY A 49 3.46 -0.20 6.61
CA GLY A 49 4.09 0.96 5.98
C GLY A 49 3.79 2.28 6.69
N ARG A 50 3.49 3.32 5.90
CA ARG A 50 3.19 4.67 6.41
C ARG A 50 1.87 4.77 7.16
N ALA A 51 0.89 3.95 6.81
CA ALA A 51 -0.42 3.96 7.45
C ALA A 51 -0.34 3.72 8.96
N TYR A 52 0.72 3.03 9.43
CA TYR A 52 1.02 2.90 10.86
C TYR A 52 1.23 4.26 11.54
N GLN A 53 1.93 5.21 10.91
CA GLN A 53 2.17 6.52 11.50
C GLN A 53 0.85 7.31 11.63
N TYR A 54 -0.01 7.23 10.62
CA TYR A 54 -1.33 7.86 10.67
C TYR A 54 -2.20 7.28 11.78
N ALA A 55 -2.16 5.94 11.96
CA ALA A 55 -2.84 5.27 13.06
C ALA A 55 -2.33 5.73 14.43
N LYS A 56 -1.00 5.80 14.60
CA LYS A 56 -0.36 6.23 15.85
C LYS A 56 -0.72 7.67 16.21
N GLU A 57 -0.71 8.55 15.24
CA GLU A 57 -1.06 9.96 15.44
C GLU A 57 -2.55 10.16 15.73
N THR A 58 -3.41 9.28 15.18
CA THR A 58 -4.85 9.31 15.43
C THR A 58 -5.21 8.83 16.84
N PHE A 59 -4.67 7.69 17.27
CA PHE A 59 -5.10 7.01 18.50
C PHE A 59 -4.12 7.09 19.65
N GLY A 60 -2.84 7.35 19.40
CA GLY A 60 -1.81 7.40 20.44
C GLY A 60 -1.75 6.11 21.26
N GLU A 61 -1.82 6.22 22.58
CA GLU A 61 -1.83 5.09 23.51
C GLU A 61 -3.23 4.51 23.74
N ASN A 62 -4.27 5.06 23.10
CA ASN A 62 -5.64 4.56 23.21
C ASN A 62 -5.92 3.35 22.30
N ALA A 63 -4.92 2.87 21.56
CA ALA A 63 -5.01 1.68 20.75
C ALA A 63 -3.72 0.86 20.83
N SER A 64 -3.86 -0.45 20.61
CA SER A 64 -2.75 -1.38 20.37
C SER A 64 -2.53 -1.55 18.87
N TYR A 65 -1.30 -1.82 18.44
CA TYR A 65 -0.94 -1.84 17.03
C TYR A 65 -0.25 -3.15 16.65
N LEU A 66 -0.63 -3.72 15.52
CA LEU A 66 0.16 -4.72 14.82
C LEU A 66 0.65 -4.11 13.51
N LYS A 67 1.88 -3.60 13.53
CA LYS A 67 2.57 -3.11 12.35
C LYS A 67 3.23 -4.27 11.63
N LEU A 68 2.79 -4.56 10.42
CA LEU A 68 3.39 -5.57 9.56
C LEU A 68 4.52 -4.98 8.72
N GLY A 69 5.75 -5.33 9.02
CA GLY A 69 6.93 -5.00 8.22
C GLY A 69 7.15 -5.99 7.08
N MET A 70 6.75 -7.25 7.29
CA MET A 70 6.70 -8.29 6.26
C MET A 70 5.24 -8.64 5.97
N THR A 71 4.78 -8.25 4.78
CA THR A 71 3.36 -8.38 4.37
C THR A 71 3.09 -9.53 3.41
N PHE A 72 4.10 -10.30 3.02
CA PHE A 72 3.91 -11.48 2.19
C PHE A 72 4.98 -12.55 2.44
N PRO A 73 4.57 -13.80 2.75
CA PRO A 73 3.21 -14.15 3.16
C PRO A 73 2.82 -13.47 4.47
N LEU A 74 1.52 -13.27 4.67
CA LEU A 74 1.03 -12.66 5.91
C LEU A 74 1.21 -13.62 7.10
N PRO A 75 1.55 -13.12 8.29
CA PRO A 75 1.71 -13.92 9.51
C PRO A 75 0.34 -14.27 10.11
N THR A 76 -0.30 -15.32 9.60
CA THR A 76 -1.67 -15.69 9.95
C THR A 76 -1.87 -15.80 11.44
N LYS A 77 -1.04 -16.62 12.11
CA LYS A 77 -1.18 -16.84 13.55
C LYS A 77 -0.99 -15.57 14.38
N LEU A 78 0.01 -14.76 14.04
CA LEU A 78 0.28 -13.51 14.75
C LEU A 78 -0.90 -12.53 14.63
N ILE A 79 -1.52 -12.43 13.44
CA ILE A 79 -2.69 -11.57 13.20
C ILE A 79 -3.88 -12.09 14.02
N GLU A 80 -4.16 -13.40 13.98
CA GLU A 80 -5.23 -14.01 14.75
C GLU A 80 -5.04 -13.82 16.26
N ASP A 81 -3.84 -14.11 16.78
CA ASP A 81 -3.48 -13.96 18.18
C ASP A 81 -3.58 -12.49 18.67
N PHE A 82 -3.24 -11.53 17.79
CA PHE A 82 -3.38 -10.10 18.09
C PHE A 82 -4.86 -9.69 18.12
N CYS A 83 -5.60 -10.02 17.07
CA CYS A 83 -7.01 -9.63 16.95
C CYS A 83 -7.88 -10.25 18.06
N ALA A 84 -7.57 -11.46 18.52
CA ALA A 84 -8.27 -12.12 19.63
C ALA A 84 -8.08 -11.42 20.99
N GLN A 85 -7.13 -10.50 21.13
CA GLN A 85 -6.83 -9.82 22.39
C GLN A 85 -7.37 -8.39 22.47
N VAL A 86 -8.07 -7.92 21.45
CA VAL A 86 -8.63 -6.56 21.39
C VAL A 86 -10.15 -6.62 21.18
N GLU A 87 -10.87 -5.60 21.62
CA GLU A 87 -12.33 -5.59 21.53
C GLU A 87 -12.82 -5.20 20.13
N LYS A 88 -12.12 -4.29 19.46
CA LYS A 88 -12.47 -3.80 18.12
C LYS A 88 -11.23 -3.72 17.24
N VAL A 89 -11.33 -4.26 16.04
CA VAL A 89 -10.22 -4.28 15.07
C VAL A 89 -10.46 -3.23 13.99
N TYR A 90 -9.48 -2.36 13.80
CA TYR A 90 -9.37 -1.48 12.63
C TYR A 90 -8.27 -1.96 11.69
N VAL A 91 -8.52 -1.85 10.39
CA VAL A 91 -7.50 -2.05 9.36
C VAL A 91 -7.24 -0.71 8.69
N ILE A 92 -6.03 -0.20 8.81
CA ILE A 92 -5.62 1.06 8.19
C ILE A 92 -4.55 0.76 7.15
N GLU A 93 -4.94 0.84 5.88
CA GLU A 93 -4.10 0.54 4.73
C GLU A 93 -4.42 1.46 3.55
N GLU A 94 -3.42 1.70 2.72
CA GLU A 94 -3.55 2.49 1.49
C GLU A 94 -4.24 1.66 0.39
N MET A 95 -4.95 2.32 -0.50
CA MET A 95 -5.54 1.75 -1.72
C MET A 95 -6.45 0.53 -1.47
N ASP A 96 -6.11 -0.63 -2.05
CA ASP A 96 -6.93 -1.84 -2.04
C ASP A 96 -6.96 -2.55 -0.68
N PRO A 97 -8.05 -3.25 -0.33
CA PRO A 97 -8.27 -3.86 0.99
C PRO A 97 -7.50 -5.18 1.18
N TYR A 98 -6.19 -5.18 1.02
CA TYR A 98 -5.35 -6.38 1.10
C TYR A 98 -5.34 -7.03 2.49
N LEU A 99 -5.07 -6.24 3.54
CA LEU A 99 -5.09 -6.72 4.92
C LEU A 99 -6.51 -7.01 5.38
N GLN A 100 -7.44 -6.14 5.04
CA GLN A 100 -8.85 -6.32 5.40
C GLN A 100 -9.44 -7.60 4.81
N GLU A 101 -9.22 -7.86 3.51
CA GLU A 101 -9.69 -9.10 2.88
C GLU A 101 -9.09 -10.34 3.52
N PHE A 102 -7.81 -10.27 3.89
CA PHE A 102 -7.17 -11.36 4.62
C PHE A 102 -7.85 -11.63 5.97
N LEU A 103 -8.11 -10.59 6.78
CA LEU A 103 -8.79 -10.73 8.06
C LEU A 103 -10.19 -11.33 7.87
N GLN A 104 -10.93 -10.84 6.89
CA GLN A 104 -12.29 -11.31 6.59
C GLN A 104 -12.33 -12.78 6.16
N ILE A 105 -11.36 -13.22 5.34
CA ILE A 105 -11.21 -14.64 4.95
C ILE A 105 -10.97 -15.53 6.16
N HIS A 106 -10.28 -15.03 7.19
CA HIS A 106 -10.03 -15.75 8.45
C HIS A 106 -11.13 -15.55 9.50
N GLY A 107 -12.26 -14.95 9.11
CA GLY A 107 -13.43 -14.77 10.00
C GLY A 107 -13.24 -13.69 11.07
N ILE A 108 -12.27 -12.81 10.90
CA ILE A 108 -11.99 -11.70 11.82
C ILE A 108 -12.84 -10.48 11.40
N GLU A 109 -13.76 -10.06 12.26
CA GLU A 109 -14.52 -8.83 12.03
C GLU A 109 -13.63 -7.60 12.21
N CYS A 110 -13.65 -6.71 11.24
CA CYS A 110 -12.83 -5.50 11.26
C CYS A 110 -13.49 -4.33 10.52
N VAL A 111 -13.09 -3.12 10.87
CA VAL A 111 -13.49 -1.88 10.19
C VAL A 111 -12.30 -1.34 9.40
N GLY A 112 -12.49 -1.14 8.12
CA GLY A 112 -11.51 -0.60 7.19
C GLY A 112 -12.20 0.09 6.02
N LYS A 113 -12.05 -0.45 4.80
CA LYS A 113 -12.78 0.03 3.62
C LYS A 113 -14.27 -0.39 3.70
N PRO A 114 -15.24 0.42 3.26
CA PRO A 114 -15.07 1.73 2.61
C PRO A 114 -15.03 2.92 3.59
N VAL A 115 -14.99 2.71 4.90
CA VAL A 115 -14.92 3.82 5.88
C VAL A 115 -13.65 4.65 5.65
N ILE A 116 -12.51 3.98 5.47
CA ILE A 116 -11.27 4.61 5.01
C ILE A 116 -11.28 4.65 3.47
N PRO A 117 -10.99 5.81 2.83
CA PRO A 117 -11.00 5.92 1.37
C PRO A 117 -10.08 4.92 0.66
N THR A 118 -10.49 4.48 -0.55
CA THR A 118 -9.72 3.57 -1.41
C THR A 118 -8.88 4.28 -2.47
N PHE A 119 -8.99 5.59 -2.56
CA PHE A 119 -8.31 6.44 -3.55
C PHE A 119 -7.68 7.64 -2.85
N ASP A 120 -6.79 8.30 -3.55
CA ASP A 120 -5.95 9.38 -3.04
C ASP A 120 -4.98 8.91 -1.94
N GLU A 121 -4.13 9.80 -1.48
CA GLU A 121 -3.13 9.55 -0.46
C GLU A 121 -3.77 9.68 0.93
N LEU A 122 -3.59 8.68 1.79
CA LEU A 122 -3.99 8.80 3.18
C LEU A 122 -3.09 9.78 3.95
N ASN A 123 -3.68 10.41 4.94
CA ASN A 123 -2.99 11.18 5.95
C ASN A 123 -3.70 11.02 7.31
N THR A 124 -3.14 11.59 8.35
CA THR A 124 -3.68 11.49 9.71
C THR A 124 -5.08 12.08 9.82
N ASP A 125 -5.33 13.20 9.16
CA ASP A 125 -6.62 13.91 9.24
C ASP A 125 -7.75 13.09 8.62
N ILE A 126 -7.50 12.50 7.45
CA ILE A 126 -8.45 11.59 6.78
C ILE A 126 -8.75 10.37 7.67
N VAL A 127 -7.73 9.76 8.26
CA VAL A 127 -7.90 8.60 9.13
C VAL A 127 -8.65 8.97 10.40
N ARG A 128 -8.33 10.11 11.01
CA ARG A 128 -9.01 10.62 12.21
C ARG A 128 -10.48 10.90 11.95
N GLU A 129 -10.78 11.68 10.91
CA GLU A 129 -12.16 11.99 10.53
C GLU A 129 -12.95 10.71 10.24
N ALA A 130 -12.40 9.79 9.45
CA ALA A 130 -13.04 8.55 9.07
C ALA A 130 -13.38 7.63 10.27
N LEU A 131 -12.50 7.55 11.26
CA LEU A 131 -12.62 6.57 12.35
C LEU A 131 -13.13 7.15 13.66
N THR A 132 -12.94 8.45 13.91
CA THR A 132 -13.36 9.12 15.15
C THR A 132 -14.48 10.14 14.93
N GLY A 133 -14.69 10.59 13.71
CA GLY A 133 -15.61 11.67 13.36
C GLY A 133 -15.10 13.07 13.71
N GLU A 134 -13.86 13.20 14.17
CA GLU A 134 -13.23 14.48 14.46
C GLU A 134 -12.75 15.13 13.16
N VAL A 135 -13.29 16.30 12.84
CA VAL A 135 -12.85 17.08 11.68
C VAL A 135 -11.69 17.97 12.11
N PRO A 136 -10.51 17.82 11.53
CA PRO A 136 -9.36 18.66 11.89
C PRO A 136 -9.56 20.11 11.46
N GLU A 137 -8.96 21.03 12.21
CA GLU A 137 -8.91 22.44 11.82
C GLU A 137 -8.09 22.59 10.54
N SER A 138 -8.67 23.21 9.53
CA SER A 138 -7.96 23.53 8.29
C SER A 138 -7.69 25.03 8.18
N TYR A 139 -6.50 25.37 7.71
CA TYR A 139 -6.17 26.74 7.38
C TYR A 139 -6.42 26.99 5.89
N GLU A 140 -7.39 27.84 5.59
CA GLU A 140 -7.60 28.31 4.23
C GLU A 140 -6.55 29.38 3.89
N SER A 141 -5.86 29.18 2.77
CA SER A 141 -4.92 30.16 2.24
C SER A 141 -5.54 30.90 1.07
N GLU A 142 -5.47 32.22 1.08
CA GLU A 142 -5.84 33.05 -0.08
C GLU A 142 -4.87 32.90 -1.26
N LEU A 143 -3.70 32.31 -1.01
CA LEU A 143 -2.69 32.07 -2.02
C LEU A 143 -3.10 30.90 -2.93
N LYS A 144 -3.25 31.20 -4.22
CA LYS A 144 -3.48 30.15 -5.22
C LYS A 144 -2.16 29.51 -5.62
N SER A 145 -2.06 28.20 -5.47
CA SER A 145 -0.91 27.46 -5.94
C SER A 145 -0.79 27.53 -7.47
N VAL A 146 0.42 27.75 -7.97
CA VAL A 146 0.70 27.67 -9.40
C VAL A 146 0.81 26.20 -9.79
N VAL A 147 0.00 25.79 -10.77
CA VAL A 147 0.06 24.45 -11.33
C VAL A 147 1.41 24.24 -12.02
N ARG A 148 2.18 23.28 -11.55
CA ARG A 148 3.50 22.91 -12.11
C ARG A 148 3.47 21.44 -12.55
N PRO A 149 2.94 21.13 -13.74
CA PRO A 149 2.92 19.76 -14.20
C PRO A 149 4.35 19.23 -14.36
N PRO A 150 4.59 17.96 -14.11
CA PRO A 150 5.89 17.37 -14.34
C PRO A 150 6.26 17.47 -15.83
N SER A 151 7.54 17.70 -16.11
CA SER A 151 8.05 17.84 -17.47
C SER A 151 9.38 17.13 -17.64
N LEU A 152 9.70 16.75 -18.88
CA LEU A 152 11.01 16.20 -19.20
C LEU A 152 12.13 17.22 -18.90
N CYS A 153 13.22 16.75 -18.33
CA CYS A 153 14.39 17.56 -18.00
C CYS A 153 14.95 18.32 -19.21
N ALA A 154 15.62 19.43 -18.97
CA ALA A 154 16.36 20.12 -20.01
C ALA A 154 17.46 19.20 -20.58
N GLY A 155 17.59 19.12 -21.90
CA GLY A 155 18.57 18.24 -22.57
C GLY A 155 18.24 16.75 -22.53
N CYS A 156 17.06 16.36 -22.03
CA CYS A 156 16.66 14.94 -21.97
C CYS A 156 16.59 14.32 -23.39
N PRO A 157 17.26 13.17 -23.64
CA PRO A 157 17.24 12.50 -24.94
C PRO A 157 15.83 12.05 -25.37
N HIS A 158 14.92 11.80 -24.45
CA HIS A 158 13.50 11.49 -24.76
C HIS A 158 12.82 12.60 -25.57
N ARG A 159 13.20 13.85 -25.40
CA ARG A 159 12.63 14.97 -26.17
C ARG A 159 12.84 14.81 -27.67
N GLY A 160 14.05 14.40 -28.10
CA GLY A 160 14.36 14.13 -29.49
C GLY A 160 13.57 12.96 -30.06
N PHE A 161 13.44 11.89 -29.26
CA PHE A 161 12.67 10.70 -29.61
C PHE A 161 11.16 11.04 -29.79
N PHE A 162 10.53 11.70 -28.85
CA PHE A 162 9.12 12.09 -28.96
C PHE A 162 8.89 13.06 -30.12
N GLN A 163 9.81 14.01 -30.34
CA GLN A 163 9.72 14.93 -31.47
C GLN A 163 9.80 14.21 -32.83
N ALA A 164 10.54 13.12 -32.90
CA ALA A 164 10.61 12.30 -34.12
C ALA A 164 9.32 11.48 -34.31
N ILE A 165 8.77 10.92 -33.25
CA ILE A 165 7.54 10.13 -33.29
C ILE A 165 6.33 11.00 -33.64
N LYS A 166 6.20 12.20 -33.08
CA LYS A 166 5.13 13.15 -33.36
C LYS A 166 4.92 13.40 -34.85
N LYS A 167 5.98 13.31 -35.66
CA LYS A 167 5.89 13.49 -37.10
C LYS A 167 5.30 12.29 -37.86
N LYS A 168 5.11 11.14 -37.16
CA LYS A 168 4.55 9.95 -37.75
C LYS A 168 3.03 9.93 -37.58
N LYS A 169 2.33 9.55 -38.64
CA LYS A 169 0.85 9.42 -38.59
C LYS A 169 0.45 7.95 -38.42
N ASN A 170 -0.73 7.71 -37.90
CA ASN A 170 -1.32 6.38 -37.78
C ASN A 170 -0.50 5.42 -36.88
N LEU A 171 0.10 5.96 -35.80
CA LEU A 171 0.76 5.16 -34.78
C LEU A 171 -0.06 5.15 -33.50
N MET A 172 -0.14 4.00 -32.88
CA MET A 172 -0.55 3.86 -31.48
C MET A 172 0.72 3.60 -30.68
N ILE A 173 1.03 4.49 -29.73
CA ILE A 173 2.25 4.42 -28.94
C ILE A 173 1.86 4.01 -27.52
N ASN A 174 2.32 2.84 -27.09
CA ASN A 174 2.19 2.37 -25.73
C ASN A 174 3.50 2.65 -24.98
N GLY A 175 3.38 3.26 -23.83
CA GLY A 175 4.47 3.56 -22.92
C GLY A 175 4.13 3.14 -21.49
N ASP A 176 5.12 3.06 -20.65
CA ASP A 176 4.97 2.79 -19.22
C ASP A 176 4.86 4.09 -18.40
N ILE A 177 4.55 3.95 -17.12
CA ILE A 177 4.54 5.05 -16.16
C ILE A 177 5.98 5.44 -15.82
N GLY A 178 6.33 6.66 -16.16
CA GLY A 178 7.66 7.23 -15.98
C GLY A 178 7.85 8.41 -16.93
N CYS A 179 9.10 8.67 -17.39
CA CYS A 179 9.38 9.75 -18.34
C CYS A 179 8.66 9.57 -19.69
N TYR A 180 8.28 8.36 -20.06
CA TYR A 180 7.48 8.11 -21.28
C TYR A 180 6.07 8.70 -21.19
N THR A 181 5.44 8.68 -20.04
CA THR A 181 4.13 9.31 -19.79
C THR A 181 4.18 10.82 -20.10
N LEU A 182 5.31 11.47 -19.83
CA LEU A 182 5.48 12.91 -20.08
C LEU A 182 5.53 13.23 -21.58
N GLY A 183 5.77 12.25 -22.45
CA GLY A 183 5.68 12.39 -23.90
C GLY A 183 4.26 12.55 -24.42
N ALA A 184 3.25 12.15 -23.64
CA ALA A 184 1.84 12.34 -23.97
C ALA A 184 1.35 13.79 -23.78
N ASN A 185 2.15 14.65 -23.15
CA ASN A 185 1.80 16.05 -22.89
C ASN A 185 2.30 16.97 -24.01
N ALA A 186 1.58 18.06 -24.23
CA ALA A 186 2.04 19.11 -25.14
C ALA A 186 3.39 19.69 -24.64
N PRO A 187 4.31 20.05 -25.54
CA PRO A 187 4.20 20.08 -27.01
C PRO A 187 4.67 18.79 -27.72
N LEU A 188 4.82 17.67 -27.01
CA LEU A 188 5.41 16.44 -27.55
C LEU A 188 4.40 15.47 -28.16
N ASN A 189 3.13 15.61 -27.82
CA ASN A 189 2.01 14.82 -28.39
C ASN A 189 1.49 15.37 -29.73
#